data_6c7b290f93cfac604479329b9040397b
#
_entry.id   6c7b290f93cfac604479329b9040397b
#
_cell.length_a   1.000
_cell.length_b   1.000
_cell.length_c   1.000
_cell.angle_alpha   90.00
_cell.angle_beta   90.00
_cell.angle_gamma   90.00
#
_symmetry.space_group_name_H-M   'P 1'
#
loop_
_entity.id
_entity.type
_entity.pdbx_description
1 polymer ?
#
loop_
_entity_poly.entity_id
_entity_poly.type
_entity_poly.pdbx_seq_one_letter_code
_entity_poly.pdbx_strand_id
1 'polypeptide(L)'
;MTVRDQVNADLAALAALGITEVAAVVGGSLGGARALEWMVGHPDTVRAGLVLAVGARATADQIGTQSTQIAAIKADPDWQGGDYYGTGRAPLTGMMIARRFAHLTYRGEVELDNRFGNKPQGDEDPLAGGRYAVQSYLEHQGEKLAARFDPGTYVALTEALSSHDVGRGRGGVEAALRSCPVPALVGGITSDRLYPLRLQEELAELLPGCRDLDIIDSMYGHDGFLVETEAVGKLIRRTLELADR
;
A
#
# COMPACT_ATOMS: atom_id res chain seq x y z
N MET A 1 -2.56 -10.30 12.65
CA MET A 1 -1.57 -9.17 12.68
C MET A 1 -2.25 -7.95 12.08
N THR A 2 -2.12 -6.79 12.68
CA THR A 2 -2.68 -5.51 12.21
C THR A 2 -1.56 -4.54 11.85
N VAL A 3 -1.90 -3.39 11.24
CA VAL A 3 -0.94 -2.29 11.00
C VAL A 3 -0.36 -1.79 12.34
N ARG A 4 -1.19 -1.72 13.38
CA ARG A 4 -0.77 -1.33 14.75
C ARG A 4 0.26 -2.28 15.33
N ASP A 5 0.08 -3.59 15.14
CA ASP A 5 1.05 -4.60 15.61
C ASP A 5 2.41 -4.43 14.92
N GLN A 6 2.41 -4.05 13.63
CA GLN A 6 3.65 -3.79 12.89
C GLN A 6 4.38 -2.57 13.46
N VAL A 7 3.66 -1.49 13.75
CA VAL A 7 4.25 -0.29 14.39
C VAL A 7 4.79 -0.61 15.79
N ASN A 8 4.07 -1.40 16.58
CA ASN A 8 4.54 -1.82 17.90
C ASN A 8 5.83 -2.66 17.81
N ALA A 9 5.94 -3.50 16.78
CA ALA A 9 7.17 -4.28 16.53
C ALA A 9 8.35 -3.37 16.12
N ASP A 10 8.11 -2.36 15.29
CA ASP A 10 9.14 -1.37 14.92
C ASP A 10 9.64 -0.61 16.16
N LEU A 11 8.72 -0.15 17.01
CA LEU A 11 9.06 0.55 18.26
C LEU A 11 9.87 -0.33 19.20
N ALA A 12 9.48 -1.60 19.34
CA ALA A 12 10.24 -2.56 20.17
C ALA A 12 11.67 -2.79 19.62
N ALA A 13 11.82 -2.85 18.29
CA ALA A 13 13.13 -2.96 17.65
C ALA A 13 13.99 -1.70 17.87
N LEU A 14 13.41 -0.50 17.73
CA LEU A 14 14.11 0.75 18.00
C LEU A 14 14.54 0.87 19.46
N ALA A 15 13.65 0.50 20.40
CA ALA A 15 13.95 0.50 21.82
C ALA A 15 15.11 -0.44 22.16
N ALA A 16 15.17 -1.63 21.53
CA ALA A 16 16.29 -2.56 21.69
C ALA A 16 17.63 -1.99 21.17
N LEU A 17 17.57 -1.04 20.23
CA LEU A 17 18.74 -0.29 19.74
C LEU A 17 19.04 0.99 20.54
N GLY A 18 18.27 1.28 21.58
CA GLY A 18 18.41 2.52 22.38
C GLY A 18 17.87 3.76 21.71
N ILE A 19 17.06 3.62 20.63
CA ILE A 19 16.45 4.72 19.90
C ILE A 19 15.05 4.95 20.47
N THR A 20 14.81 6.12 21.04
CA THR A 20 13.54 6.49 21.66
C THR A 20 12.69 7.43 20.83
N GLU A 21 13.31 8.11 19.86
CA GLU A 21 12.65 9.06 18.95
C GLU A 21 13.28 8.99 17.57
N VAL A 22 12.46 9.17 16.52
CA VAL A 22 12.90 9.30 15.13
C VAL A 22 12.56 10.70 14.59
N ALA A 23 13.38 11.21 13.71
CA ALA A 23 13.14 12.52 13.09
C ALA A 23 11.84 12.50 12.25
N ALA A 24 11.64 11.46 11.49
CA ALA A 24 10.43 11.32 10.67
C ALA A 24 10.05 9.87 10.42
N VAL A 25 8.74 9.63 10.26
CA VAL A 25 8.20 8.41 9.64
C VAL A 25 7.68 8.75 8.25
N VAL A 26 8.07 7.94 7.27
CA VAL A 26 7.75 8.16 5.86
C VAL A 26 7.20 6.87 5.26
N GLY A 27 6.03 6.93 4.65
CA GLY A 27 5.44 5.74 4.05
C GLY A 27 4.43 6.02 2.96
N GLY A 28 4.37 5.11 1.97
CA GLY A 28 3.32 5.07 0.96
C GLY A 28 2.52 3.77 1.05
N SER A 29 1.23 3.79 0.72
CA SER A 29 0.34 2.63 0.76
C SER A 29 0.31 1.98 2.15
N LEU A 30 0.61 0.69 2.30
CA LEU A 30 0.76 0.04 3.61
C LEU A 30 1.77 0.77 4.51
N GLY A 31 2.86 1.29 3.94
CA GLY A 31 3.81 2.13 4.67
C GLY A 31 3.20 3.44 5.14
N GLY A 32 2.29 4.04 4.35
CA GLY A 32 1.51 5.22 4.74
C GLY A 32 0.54 4.93 5.89
N ALA A 33 -0.12 3.77 5.87
CA ALA A 33 -0.96 3.33 6.99
C ALA A 33 -0.14 3.15 8.28
N ARG A 34 1.10 2.61 8.17
CA ARG A 34 2.03 2.48 9.31
C ARG A 34 2.50 3.84 9.81
N ALA A 35 2.88 4.76 8.90
CA ALA A 35 3.28 6.11 9.28
C ALA A 35 2.14 6.83 10.02
N LEU A 36 0.91 6.74 9.51
CA LEU A 36 -0.27 7.33 10.14
C LEU A 36 -0.55 6.71 11.52
N GLU A 37 -0.50 5.38 11.63
CA GLU A 37 -0.72 4.67 12.90
C GLU A 37 0.37 5.01 13.92
N TRP A 38 1.62 5.22 13.47
CA TRP A 38 2.71 5.65 14.32
C TRP A 38 2.47 7.05 14.89
N MET A 39 2.17 8.02 14.02
CA MET A 39 1.93 9.42 14.42
C MET A 39 0.76 9.56 15.40
N VAL A 40 -0.33 8.84 15.15
CA VAL A 40 -1.54 8.90 15.98
C VAL A 40 -1.37 8.11 17.29
N GLY A 41 -0.71 6.95 17.22
CA GLY A 41 -0.57 6.05 18.35
C GLY A 41 0.61 6.35 19.28
N HIS A 42 1.68 6.92 18.74
CA HIS A 42 2.96 7.13 19.43
C HIS A 42 3.58 8.49 19.10
N PRO A 43 2.83 9.60 19.25
CA PRO A 43 3.26 10.92 18.83
C PRO A 43 4.57 11.41 19.48
N ASP A 44 4.85 10.97 20.70
CA ASP A 44 6.06 11.37 21.45
C ASP A 44 7.35 10.68 20.94
N THR A 45 7.23 9.78 19.97
CA THR A 45 8.36 9.01 19.40
C THR A 45 8.77 9.44 18.01
N VAL A 46 8.09 10.48 17.45
CA VAL A 46 8.32 10.94 16.08
C VAL A 46 8.09 12.45 15.97
N ARG A 47 9.00 13.16 15.30
CA ARG A 47 8.91 14.62 15.17
C ARG A 47 8.13 15.09 13.95
N ALA A 48 8.07 14.31 12.88
CA ALA A 48 7.28 14.62 11.68
C ALA A 48 6.85 13.36 10.92
N GLY A 49 5.84 13.47 10.06
CA GLY A 49 5.38 12.35 9.22
C GLY A 49 5.08 12.71 7.78
N LEU A 50 5.30 11.74 6.88
CA LEU A 50 4.85 11.80 5.49
C LEU A 50 3.97 10.59 5.19
N VAL A 51 2.72 10.86 4.86
CA VAL A 51 1.69 9.85 4.55
C VAL A 51 1.32 9.96 3.08
N LEU A 52 1.66 8.93 2.29
CA LEU A 52 1.44 8.92 0.84
C LEU A 52 0.45 7.83 0.42
N ALA A 53 -0.45 8.16 -0.51
CA ALA A 53 -1.28 7.21 -1.24
C ALA A 53 -1.98 6.18 -0.32
N VAL A 54 -2.65 6.66 0.73
CA VAL A 54 -3.39 5.84 1.69
C VAL A 54 -4.58 6.63 2.24
N GLY A 55 -5.53 5.99 2.90
CA GLY A 55 -6.62 6.63 3.65
C GLY A 55 -6.55 6.35 5.14
N ALA A 56 -7.43 6.98 5.89
CA ALA A 56 -7.56 6.78 7.34
C ALA A 56 -8.04 5.36 7.73
N ARG A 57 -8.73 4.71 6.83
CA ARG A 57 -9.26 3.35 6.97
C ARG A 57 -9.39 2.67 5.61
N ALA A 58 -9.40 1.35 5.60
CA ALA A 58 -9.74 0.58 4.40
C ALA A 58 -11.19 0.82 3.98
N THR A 59 -11.42 1.05 2.68
CA THR A 59 -12.75 1.19 2.10
C THR A 59 -13.35 -0.17 1.73
N ALA A 60 -14.66 -0.23 1.50
CA ALA A 60 -15.32 -1.45 1.04
C ALA A 60 -14.75 -1.95 -0.29
N ASP A 61 -14.39 -1.05 -1.22
CA ASP A 61 -13.76 -1.39 -2.50
C ASP A 61 -12.38 -2.06 -2.30
N GLN A 62 -11.55 -1.48 -1.43
CA GLN A 62 -10.24 -2.05 -1.09
C GLN A 62 -10.39 -3.42 -0.41
N ILE A 63 -11.28 -3.54 0.58
CA ILE A 63 -11.56 -4.82 1.27
C ILE A 63 -12.07 -5.87 0.28
N GLY A 64 -12.99 -5.51 -0.62
CA GLY A 64 -13.51 -6.38 -1.67
C GLY A 64 -12.40 -6.89 -2.58
N THR A 65 -11.61 -5.98 -3.12
CA THR A 65 -10.45 -6.29 -3.98
C THR A 65 -9.44 -7.19 -3.28
N GLN A 66 -9.08 -6.88 -2.03
CA GLN A 66 -8.13 -7.64 -1.23
C GLN A 66 -8.67 -9.03 -0.84
N SER A 67 -9.96 -9.13 -0.51
CA SER A 67 -10.59 -10.42 -0.20
C SER A 67 -10.57 -11.38 -1.39
N THR A 68 -10.71 -10.88 -2.62
CA THR A 68 -10.61 -11.67 -3.85
C THR A 68 -9.20 -12.20 -4.06
N GLN A 69 -8.17 -11.41 -3.77
CA GLN A 69 -6.77 -11.85 -3.83
C GLN A 69 -6.48 -12.95 -2.80
N ILE A 70 -6.95 -12.76 -1.56
CA ILE A 70 -6.80 -13.77 -0.50
C ILE A 70 -7.53 -15.06 -0.89
N ALA A 71 -8.74 -14.96 -1.45
CA ALA A 71 -9.51 -16.11 -1.91
C ALA A 71 -8.77 -16.90 -3.00
N ALA A 72 -8.12 -16.22 -3.96
CA ALA A 72 -7.32 -16.87 -4.98
C ALA A 72 -6.16 -17.69 -4.40
N ILE A 73 -5.46 -17.17 -3.40
CA ILE A 73 -4.37 -17.88 -2.72
C ILE A 73 -4.92 -19.07 -1.92
N LYS A 74 -5.99 -18.85 -1.14
CA LYS A 74 -6.58 -19.89 -0.27
C LYS A 74 -7.30 -21.00 -1.07
N ALA A 75 -7.68 -20.76 -2.32
CA ALA A 75 -8.26 -21.74 -3.22
C ALA A 75 -7.21 -22.64 -3.90
N ASP A 76 -5.93 -22.27 -3.86
CA ASP A 76 -4.86 -23.10 -4.41
C ASP A 76 -4.75 -24.41 -3.60
N PRO A 77 -4.71 -25.59 -4.24
CA PRO A 77 -4.59 -26.89 -3.54
C PRO A 77 -3.38 -26.97 -2.61
N ASP A 78 -2.30 -26.26 -2.91
CA ASP A 78 -1.09 -26.24 -2.13
C ASP A 78 -1.13 -25.25 -0.93
N TRP A 79 -2.25 -24.55 -0.74
CA TRP A 79 -2.45 -23.68 0.45
C TRP A 79 -2.51 -24.46 1.76
N GLN A 80 -3.14 -25.64 1.77
CA GLN A 80 -3.23 -26.56 2.93
C GLN A 80 -3.65 -25.87 4.25
N GLY A 81 -4.63 -24.94 4.17
CA GLY A 81 -5.05 -24.17 5.34
C GLY A 81 -4.00 -23.20 5.89
N GLY A 82 -2.92 -22.93 5.16
CA GLY A 82 -1.77 -22.10 5.55
C GLY A 82 -0.59 -22.93 6.09
N ASP A 83 -0.72 -24.25 6.19
CA ASP A 83 0.29 -25.15 6.77
C ASP A 83 1.08 -25.90 5.65
N TYR A 84 1.59 -25.13 4.69
CA TYR A 84 2.39 -25.67 3.56
C TYR A 84 3.91 -25.61 3.81
N TYR A 85 4.36 -24.99 4.88
CA TYR A 85 5.78 -24.84 5.20
C TYR A 85 6.44 -26.21 5.45
N GLY A 86 7.64 -26.39 4.88
CA GLY A 86 8.40 -27.65 5.01
C GLY A 86 7.91 -28.81 4.11
N THR A 87 6.81 -28.63 3.37
CA THR A 87 6.27 -29.67 2.47
C THR A 87 6.96 -29.70 1.10
N GLY A 88 7.77 -28.68 0.75
CA GLY A 88 8.33 -28.47 -0.58
C GLY A 88 7.31 -27.95 -1.62
N ARG A 89 6.09 -27.60 -1.18
CA ARG A 89 5.00 -27.06 -2.00
C ARG A 89 4.57 -25.71 -1.44
N ALA A 90 4.00 -24.85 -2.30
CA ALA A 90 3.43 -23.57 -1.89
C ALA A 90 2.34 -23.14 -2.88
N PRO A 91 1.33 -22.38 -2.46
CA PRO A 91 0.20 -21.94 -3.29
C PRO A 91 0.60 -20.84 -4.28
N LEU A 92 1.55 -21.13 -5.16
CA LEU A 92 2.16 -20.18 -6.08
C LEU A 92 1.21 -19.78 -7.21
N THR A 93 0.36 -20.70 -7.69
CA THR A 93 -0.62 -20.40 -8.73
C THR A 93 -1.66 -19.41 -8.23
N GLY A 94 -2.19 -19.63 -7.03
CA GLY A 94 -3.12 -18.71 -6.38
C GLY A 94 -2.48 -17.34 -6.14
N MET A 95 -1.22 -17.33 -5.71
CA MET A 95 -0.45 -16.10 -5.50
C MET A 95 -0.20 -15.33 -6.80
N MET A 96 0.12 -16.03 -7.90
CA MET A 96 0.27 -15.38 -9.22
C MET A 96 -1.04 -14.71 -9.67
N ILE A 97 -2.19 -15.39 -9.48
CA ILE A 97 -3.50 -14.81 -9.79
C ILE A 97 -3.78 -13.60 -8.92
N ALA A 98 -3.55 -13.69 -7.59
CA ALA A 98 -3.71 -12.59 -6.66
C ALA A 98 -2.85 -11.37 -7.06
N ARG A 99 -1.59 -11.61 -7.45
CA ARG A 99 -0.69 -10.54 -7.92
C ARG A 99 -1.16 -9.87 -9.20
N ARG A 100 -1.66 -10.64 -10.17
CA ARG A 100 -2.22 -10.08 -11.42
C ARG A 100 -3.38 -9.15 -11.12
N PHE A 101 -4.27 -9.56 -10.22
CA PHE A 101 -5.40 -8.75 -9.79
C PHE A 101 -4.95 -7.47 -9.05
N ALA A 102 -4.06 -7.61 -8.08
CA ALA A 102 -3.47 -6.47 -7.37
C ALA A 102 -2.78 -5.49 -8.33
N HIS A 103 -2.03 -6.02 -9.30
CA HIS A 103 -1.26 -5.20 -10.23
C HIS A 103 -2.16 -4.35 -11.14
N LEU A 104 -3.35 -4.83 -11.50
CA LEU A 104 -4.36 -4.03 -12.20
C LEU A 104 -4.83 -2.83 -11.37
N THR A 105 -4.87 -2.92 -10.06
CA THR A 105 -5.26 -1.79 -9.19
C THR A 105 -4.11 -0.82 -8.93
N TYR A 106 -2.85 -1.26 -9.11
CA TYR A 106 -1.67 -0.42 -8.90
C TYR A 106 -1.35 0.47 -10.10
N ARG A 107 -1.77 0.06 -11.31
CA ARG A 107 -1.46 0.80 -12.54
C ARG A 107 -2.60 1.73 -12.95
N GLY A 108 -2.24 2.87 -13.54
CA GLY A 108 -3.22 3.77 -14.14
C GLY A 108 -3.85 3.18 -15.40
N GLU A 109 -5.14 3.42 -15.59
CA GLU A 109 -5.88 2.95 -16.77
C GLU A 109 -5.25 3.50 -18.06
N VAL A 110 -5.00 4.80 -18.10
CA VAL A 110 -4.40 5.47 -19.26
C VAL A 110 -2.99 4.94 -19.57
N GLU A 111 -2.20 4.62 -18.56
CA GLU A 111 -0.88 4.01 -18.75
C GLU A 111 -0.99 2.63 -19.38
N LEU A 112 -1.90 1.79 -18.88
CA LEU A 112 -2.12 0.45 -19.43
C LEU A 112 -2.58 0.52 -20.90
N ASP A 113 -3.51 1.41 -21.21
CA ASP A 113 -4.01 1.60 -22.58
C ASP A 113 -2.92 2.13 -23.52
N ASN A 114 -2.16 3.13 -23.10
CA ASN A 114 -1.05 3.66 -23.90
C ASN A 114 0.02 2.60 -24.16
N ARG A 115 0.27 1.73 -23.20
CA ARG A 115 1.33 0.72 -23.28
C ARG A 115 0.93 -0.49 -24.08
N PHE A 116 -0.26 -1.00 -23.86
CA PHE A 116 -0.69 -2.29 -24.41
C PHE A 116 -1.80 -2.17 -25.44
N GLY A 117 -2.79 -1.29 -25.19
CA GLY A 117 -4.00 -1.21 -26.03
C GLY A 117 -4.67 -2.57 -26.18
N ASN A 118 -5.31 -2.79 -27.32
CA ASN A 118 -5.90 -4.09 -27.69
C ASN A 118 -4.96 -4.89 -28.63
N LYS A 119 -3.68 -5.03 -28.25
CA LYS A 119 -2.65 -5.67 -29.07
C LYS A 119 -2.44 -7.12 -28.66
N PRO A 120 -2.25 -8.06 -29.64
CA PRO A 120 -1.82 -9.41 -29.33
C PRO A 120 -0.40 -9.41 -28.74
N GLN A 121 -0.05 -10.50 -28.07
CA GLN A 121 1.30 -10.76 -27.60
C GLN A 121 2.17 -11.28 -28.74
N GLY A 122 3.02 -10.42 -29.30
CA GLY A 122 3.86 -10.80 -30.45
C GLY A 122 2.99 -11.29 -31.62
N ASP A 123 3.28 -12.49 -32.08
CA ASP A 123 2.58 -13.14 -33.19
C ASP A 123 1.44 -14.07 -32.73
N GLU A 124 1.04 -14.04 -31.47
CA GLU A 124 -0.07 -14.85 -30.95
C GLU A 124 -1.40 -14.36 -31.52
N ASP A 125 -2.34 -15.28 -31.81
CA ASP A 125 -3.69 -14.93 -32.24
C ASP A 125 -4.68 -15.09 -31.06
N PRO A 126 -5.18 -13.99 -30.45
CA PRO A 126 -6.15 -14.07 -29.37
C PRO A 126 -7.47 -14.77 -29.74
N LEU A 127 -7.85 -14.75 -31.01
CA LEU A 127 -9.07 -15.45 -31.50
C LEU A 127 -8.86 -16.96 -31.63
N ALA A 128 -7.60 -17.40 -31.65
CA ALA A 128 -7.21 -18.82 -31.68
C ALA A 128 -6.66 -19.32 -30.33
N GLY A 129 -6.93 -18.59 -29.23
CA GLY A 129 -6.48 -18.94 -27.88
C GLY A 129 -5.13 -18.36 -27.48
N GLY A 130 -4.55 -17.46 -28.28
CA GLY A 130 -3.37 -16.68 -27.93
C GLY A 130 -3.67 -15.58 -26.93
N ARG A 131 -2.62 -14.91 -26.46
CA ARG A 131 -2.73 -13.88 -25.41
C ARG A 131 -2.76 -12.47 -25.99
N TYR A 132 -3.38 -11.56 -25.27
CA TYR A 132 -3.12 -10.13 -25.41
C TYR A 132 -1.83 -9.72 -24.66
N ALA A 133 -1.17 -8.67 -25.13
CA ALA A 133 0.09 -8.18 -24.55
C ALA A 133 -0.05 -7.85 -23.06
N VAL A 134 -1.18 -7.29 -22.63
CA VAL A 134 -1.44 -7.01 -21.19
C VAL A 134 -1.57 -8.30 -20.37
N GLN A 135 -2.08 -9.39 -20.92
CA GLN A 135 -2.14 -10.69 -20.22
C GLN A 135 -0.73 -11.22 -19.94
N SER A 136 0.13 -11.24 -20.96
CA SER A 136 1.53 -11.65 -20.82
C SER A 136 2.27 -10.79 -19.79
N TYR A 137 2.04 -9.48 -19.78
CA TYR A 137 2.60 -8.59 -18.79
C TYR A 137 2.16 -8.94 -17.36
N LEU A 138 0.87 -9.18 -17.14
CA LEU A 138 0.34 -9.53 -15.82
C LEU A 138 0.84 -10.90 -15.36
N GLU A 139 0.95 -11.88 -16.27
CA GLU A 139 1.54 -13.19 -15.99
C GLU A 139 2.97 -13.05 -15.49
N HIS A 140 3.80 -12.30 -16.22
CA HIS A 140 5.18 -12.02 -15.81
C HIS A 140 5.25 -11.35 -14.42
N GLN A 141 4.37 -10.41 -14.09
CA GLN A 141 4.34 -9.78 -12.76
C GLN A 141 3.91 -10.77 -11.67
N GLY A 142 3.01 -11.70 -11.98
CA GLY A 142 2.65 -12.79 -11.08
C GLY A 142 3.82 -13.71 -10.78
N GLU A 143 4.48 -14.22 -11.81
CA GLU A 143 5.66 -15.10 -11.72
C GLU A 143 6.81 -14.42 -10.96
N LYS A 144 7.09 -13.16 -11.27
CA LYS A 144 8.14 -12.38 -10.62
C LYS A 144 7.90 -12.23 -9.11
N LEU A 145 6.65 -12.09 -8.66
CA LEU A 145 6.34 -12.05 -7.23
C LEU A 145 6.44 -13.44 -6.61
N ALA A 146 5.85 -14.47 -7.23
CA ALA A 146 5.86 -15.84 -6.74
C ALA A 146 7.28 -16.41 -6.56
N ALA A 147 8.24 -15.96 -7.37
CA ALA A 147 9.64 -16.36 -7.26
C ALA A 147 10.39 -15.81 -6.03
N ARG A 148 9.83 -14.81 -5.32
CA ARG A 148 10.56 -14.08 -4.26
C ARG A 148 9.76 -13.76 -3.01
N PHE A 149 8.48 -14.07 -2.97
CA PHE A 149 7.61 -13.66 -1.87
C PHE A 149 6.78 -14.85 -1.36
N ASP A 150 6.58 -14.90 -0.07
CA ASP A 150 5.82 -15.98 0.57
C ASP A 150 4.31 -15.71 0.51
N PRO A 151 3.49 -16.68 0.05
CA PRO A 151 2.03 -16.51 -0.03
C PRO A 151 1.34 -16.29 1.32
N GLY A 152 1.80 -16.92 2.39
CA GLY A 152 1.27 -16.72 3.74
C GLY A 152 1.53 -15.32 4.24
N THR A 153 2.73 -14.77 4.00
CA THR A 153 3.07 -13.38 4.27
C THR A 153 2.19 -12.43 3.45
N TYR A 154 1.94 -12.75 2.16
CA TYR A 154 1.05 -11.94 1.33
C TYR A 154 -0.36 -11.86 1.94
N VAL A 155 -0.93 -12.99 2.34
CA VAL A 155 -2.25 -13.04 3.00
C VAL A 155 -2.23 -12.21 4.28
N ALA A 156 -1.25 -12.39 5.15
CA ALA A 156 -1.16 -11.71 6.44
C ALA A 156 -1.05 -10.19 6.30
N LEU A 157 -0.24 -9.69 5.35
CA LEU A 157 -0.10 -8.26 5.07
C LEU A 157 -1.36 -7.66 4.43
N THR A 158 -2.02 -8.42 3.55
CA THR A 158 -3.28 -8.00 2.91
C THR A 158 -4.41 -7.95 3.93
N GLU A 159 -4.52 -8.93 4.84
CA GLU A 159 -5.47 -8.91 5.96
C GLU A 159 -5.20 -7.74 6.92
N ALA A 160 -3.93 -7.43 7.20
CA ALA A 160 -3.56 -6.28 8.01
C ALA A 160 -4.04 -4.98 7.37
N LEU A 161 -3.85 -4.81 6.07
CA LEU A 161 -4.29 -3.61 5.33
C LEU A 161 -5.83 -3.53 5.26
N SER A 162 -6.53 -4.66 5.02
CA SER A 162 -7.99 -4.73 5.06
C SER A 162 -8.57 -4.33 6.42
N SER A 163 -7.86 -4.61 7.50
CA SER A 163 -8.26 -4.28 8.86
C SER A 163 -7.88 -2.87 9.29
N HIS A 164 -7.16 -2.11 8.44
CA HIS A 164 -6.70 -0.77 8.77
C HIS A 164 -7.88 0.17 9.05
N ASP A 165 -7.84 0.78 10.22
CA ASP A 165 -8.73 1.85 10.69
C ASP A 165 -8.04 2.57 11.85
N VAL A 166 -7.50 3.76 11.57
CA VAL A 166 -6.78 4.55 12.56
C VAL A 166 -7.67 4.99 13.74
N GLY A 167 -8.98 5.10 13.50
CA GLY A 167 -9.97 5.49 14.50
C GLY A 167 -10.40 4.39 15.45
N ARG A 168 -10.04 3.12 15.16
CA ARG A 168 -10.46 1.97 15.95
C ARG A 168 -9.95 2.03 17.39
N GLY A 169 -10.88 2.09 18.35
CA GLY A 169 -10.56 2.25 19.78
C GLY A 169 -10.08 3.65 20.17
N ARG A 170 -10.25 4.66 19.28
CA ARG A 170 -9.86 6.06 19.52
C ARG A 170 -11.00 7.07 19.31
N GLY A 171 -12.24 6.63 19.41
CA GLY A 171 -13.41 7.50 19.22
C GLY A 171 -13.80 7.76 17.76
N GLY A 172 -13.24 7.00 16.81
CA GLY A 172 -13.46 7.15 15.38
C GLY A 172 -12.34 7.91 14.67
N VAL A 173 -12.41 7.93 13.33
CA VAL A 173 -11.36 8.50 12.48
C VAL A 173 -11.13 9.99 12.77
N GLU A 174 -12.20 10.78 12.82
CA GLU A 174 -12.09 12.23 13.06
C GLU A 174 -11.44 12.53 14.41
N ALA A 175 -11.87 11.87 15.49
CA ALA A 175 -11.30 12.07 16.82
C ALA A 175 -9.82 11.68 16.87
N ALA A 176 -9.46 10.54 16.25
CA ALA A 176 -8.09 10.06 16.21
C ALA A 176 -7.15 11.02 15.45
N LEU A 177 -7.58 11.49 14.27
CA LEU A 177 -6.76 12.36 13.43
C LEU A 177 -6.63 13.76 14.05
N ARG A 178 -7.73 14.35 14.53
CA ARG A 178 -7.70 15.68 15.16
C ARG A 178 -6.88 15.73 16.46
N SER A 179 -6.70 14.60 17.12
CA SER A 179 -5.86 14.52 18.34
C SER A 179 -4.37 14.34 18.04
N CYS A 180 -3.97 14.13 16.80
CA CYS A 180 -2.57 13.92 16.42
C CYS A 180 -1.81 15.25 16.41
N PRO A 181 -0.81 15.45 17.30
CA PRO A 181 -0.05 16.70 17.36
C PRO A 181 1.13 16.74 16.38
N VAL A 182 1.45 15.61 15.73
CA VAL A 182 2.66 15.48 14.90
C VAL A 182 2.51 16.27 13.60
N PRO A 183 3.46 17.16 13.26
CA PRO A 183 3.49 17.82 11.96
C PRO A 183 3.56 16.80 10.83
N ALA A 184 2.73 16.98 9.80
CA ALA A 184 2.62 16.00 8.73
C ALA A 184 2.50 16.63 7.35
N LEU A 185 3.00 15.90 6.35
CA LEU A 185 2.62 16.07 4.95
C LEU A 185 1.77 14.87 4.53
N VAL A 186 0.75 15.16 3.73
CA VAL A 186 -0.09 14.14 3.10
C VAL A 186 0.04 14.29 1.60
N GLY A 187 0.28 13.19 0.90
CA GLY A 187 0.40 13.20 -0.56
C GLY A 187 -0.48 12.16 -1.23
N GLY A 188 -1.04 12.54 -2.39
CA GLY A 188 -1.85 11.68 -3.24
C GLY A 188 -1.42 11.71 -4.70
N ILE A 189 -1.82 10.72 -5.48
CA ILE A 189 -1.49 10.57 -6.90
C ILE A 189 -2.74 10.79 -7.73
N THR A 190 -2.66 11.62 -8.79
CA THR A 190 -3.82 12.00 -9.60
C THR A 190 -4.57 10.82 -10.22
N SER A 191 -3.85 9.79 -10.66
CA SER A 191 -4.43 8.62 -11.33
C SER A 191 -4.58 7.39 -10.43
N ASP A 192 -4.39 7.54 -9.10
CA ASP A 192 -4.52 6.44 -8.15
C ASP A 192 -5.98 6.04 -7.98
N ARG A 193 -6.34 4.86 -8.50
CA ARG A 193 -7.69 4.30 -8.36
C ARG A 193 -7.84 3.37 -7.16
N LEU A 194 -6.72 2.91 -6.57
CA LEU A 194 -6.73 2.11 -5.35
C LEU A 194 -6.94 2.99 -4.11
N TYR A 195 -6.26 4.14 -4.08
CA TYR A 195 -6.41 5.17 -3.05
C TYR A 195 -6.71 6.52 -3.70
N PRO A 196 -7.95 6.74 -4.21
CA PRO A 196 -8.31 7.99 -4.86
C PRO A 196 -8.15 9.19 -3.94
N LEU A 197 -7.84 10.36 -4.51
CA LEU A 197 -7.45 11.60 -3.80
C LEU A 197 -8.36 11.99 -2.64
N ARG A 198 -9.68 11.72 -2.75
CA ARG A 198 -10.63 11.99 -1.66
C ARG A 198 -10.23 11.38 -0.30
N LEU A 199 -9.44 10.28 -0.31
CA LEU A 199 -8.97 9.63 0.92
C LEU A 199 -7.82 10.39 1.56
N GLN A 200 -6.96 11.02 0.76
CA GLN A 200 -5.89 11.88 1.23
C GLN A 200 -6.42 13.28 1.57
N GLU A 201 -7.45 13.75 0.89
CA GLU A 201 -8.18 14.99 1.24
C GLU A 201 -8.76 14.87 2.66
N GLU A 202 -9.43 13.74 3.00
CA GLU A 202 -9.91 13.46 4.37
C GLU A 202 -8.76 13.55 5.40
N LEU A 203 -7.59 12.96 5.08
CA LEU A 203 -6.43 13.02 5.97
C LEU A 203 -5.90 14.44 6.16
N ALA A 204 -5.74 15.19 5.06
CA ALA A 204 -5.22 16.55 5.10
C ALA A 204 -6.15 17.51 5.83
N GLU A 205 -7.47 17.32 5.71
CA GLU A 205 -8.47 18.13 6.43
C GLU A 205 -8.47 17.85 7.94
N LEU A 206 -8.29 16.59 8.34
CA LEU A 206 -8.47 16.18 9.73
C LEU A 206 -7.18 16.23 10.55
N LEU A 207 -6.00 16.18 9.94
CA LEU A 207 -4.70 16.26 10.64
C LEU A 207 -4.34 17.73 10.93
N PRO A 208 -4.29 18.18 12.20
CA PRO A 208 -4.00 19.60 12.53
C PRO A 208 -2.60 20.04 12.08
N GLY A 209 -1.66 19.09 12.00
CA GLY A 209 -0.29 19.33 11.55
C GLY A 209 -0.11 19.39 10.04
N CYS A 210 -1.15 19.07 9.24
CA CYS A 210 -1.14 19.13 7.78
C CYS A 210 -1.77 20.45 7.31
N ARG A 211 -1.10 21.18 6.43
CA ARG A 211 -1.65 22.44 5.88
C ARG A 211 -2.44 22.23 4.62
N ASP A 212 -1.88 21.46 3.67
CA ASP A 212 -2.44 21.24 2.36
C ASP A 212 -2.12 19.82 1.88
N LEU A 213 -2.95 19.28 0.99
CA LEU A 213 -2.68 18.05 0.29
C LEU A 213 -1.66 18.28 -0.83
N ASP A 214 -0.56 17.56 -0.81
CA ASP A 214 0.42 17.54 -1.90
C ASP A 214 -0.02 16.54 -2.98
N ILE A 215 -0.37 17.05 -4.16
CA ILE A 215 -0.81 16.24 -5.30
C ILE A 215 0.36 15.98 -6.23
N ILE A 216 0.65 14.70 -6.47
CA ILE A 216 1.64 14.24 -7.45
C ILE A 216 0.90 13.89 -8.73
N ASP A 217 1.17 14.64 -9.79
CA ASP A 217 0.63 14.34 -11.11
C ASP A 217 1.40 13.18 -11.74
N SER A 218 0.70 12.09 -12.01
CA SER A 218 1.29 10.87 -12.57
C SER A 218 0.23 10.04 -13.28
N MET A 219 0.58 9.45 -14.42
CA MET A 219 -0.25 8.49 -15.14
C MET A 219 -0.11 7.04 -14.62
N TYR A 220 0.84 6.79 -13.71
CA TYR A 220 1.22 5.43 -13.30
C TYR A 220 0.33 4.84 -12.20
N GLY A 221 -0.79 5.49 -11.85
CA GLY A 221 -1.71 4.99 -10.83
C GLY A 221 -1.08 5.03 -9.44
N HIS A 222 -1.45 4.05 -8.62
CA HIS A 222 -0.91 3.90 -7.27
C HIS A 222 0.62 3.84 -7.23
N ASP A 223 1.24 3.18 -8.21
CA ASP A 223 2.70 3.10 -8.31
C ASP A 223 3.38 4.47 -8.54
N GLY A 224 2.62 5.54 -8.81
CA GLY A 224 3.15 6.89 -8.98
C GLY A 224 4.05 7.33 -7.83
N PHE A 225 3.74 6.97 -6.57
CA PHE A 225 4.61 7.32 -5.44
C PHE A 225 5.99 6.59 -5.45
N LEU A 226 6.14 5.53 -6.25
CA LEU A 226 7.39 4.80 -6.45
C LEU A 226 8.14 5.30 -7.70
N VAL A 227 7.42 5.80 -8.69
CA VAL A 227 7.96 6.18 -10.00
C VAL A 227 8.33 7.65 -10.04
N GLU A 228 7.54 8.53 -9.45
CA GLU A 228 7.75 9.99 -9.41
C GLU A 228 8.78 10.37 -8.33
N THR A 229 10.00 9.87 -8.47
CA THR A 229 11.05 9.94 -7.45
C THR A 229 11.46 11.36 -7.09
N GLU A 230 11.41 12.31 -8.05
CA GLU A 230 11.73 13.72 -7.78
C GLU A 230 10.66 14.38 -6.90
N ALA A 231 9.38 14.18 -7.23
CA ALA A 231 8.26 14.74 -6.47
C ALA A 231 8.24 14.17 -5.05
N VAL A 232 8.34 12.85 -4.90
CA VAL A 232 8.40 12.18 -3.59
C VAL A 232 9.65 12.61 -2.81
N GLY A 233 10.80 12.75 -3.46
CA GLY A 233 12.03 13.23 -2.84
C GLY A 233 11.89 14.66 -2.29
N LYS A 234 11.14 15.54 -2.96
CA LYS A 234 10.81 16.89 -2.43
C LYS A 234 9.96 16.80 -1.16
N LEU A 235 8.97 15.91 -1.14
CA LEU A 235 8.12 15.71 0.05
C LEU A 235 8.92 15.17 1.23
N ILE A 236 9.82 14.21 1.00
CA ILE A 236 10.70 13.67 2.05
C ILE A 236 11.57 14.79 2.64
N ARG A 237 12.21 15.62 1.82
CA ARG A 237 13.03 16.75 2.31
C ARG A 237 12.20 17.73 3.15
N ARG A 238 11.01 18.12 2.67
CA ARG A 238 10.09 18.99 3.42
C ARG A 238 9.67 18.38 4.75
N THR A 239 9.47 17.06 4.80
CA THR A 239 9.14 16.37 6.05
C THR A 239 10.29 16.43 7.06
N LEU A 240 11.54 16.26 6.60
CA LEU A 240 12.71 16.42 7.47
C LEU A 240 12.88 17.84 7.95
N GLU A 241 12.60 18.86 7.12
CA GLU A 241 12.58 20.27 7.53
C GLU A 241 11.49 20.57 8.60
N LEU A 242 10.36 19.84 8.57
CA LEU A 242 9.35 19.94 9.63
C LEU A 242 9.85 19.34 10.95
N ALA A 243 10.61 18.26 10.88
CA ALA A 243 11.18 17.59 12.05
C ALA A 243 12.24 18.42 12.78
N ASP A 244 12.85 19.39 12.10
CA ASP A 244 13.91 20.26 12.66
C ASP A 244 13.37 21.53 13.34
N ARG A 245 12.05 21.74 13.31
CA ARG A 245 11.37 22.91 13.93
C ARG A 245 10.92 22.62 15.34
#